data_d2c1b8338ec22055c2aa415da12f73b4
#
_entry.id   d2c1b8338ec22055c2aa415da12f73b4
#
_cell.length_a   1.000
_cell.length_b   1.000
_cell.length_c   1.000
_cell.angle_alpha   90.00
_cell.angle_beta   90.00
_cell.angle_gamma   90.00
#
_symmetry.space_group_name_H-M   'P 1'
#
loop_
_entity.id
_entity.type
_entity.pdbx_description
1 polymer ?
#
loop_
_entity_poly.entity_id
_entity_poly.type
_entity_poly.pdbx_seq_one_letter_code
_entity_poly.pdbx_strand_id
1 'polypeptide(L)'
;MSVRVRFAPSPTGFLHIGGLRTALYNYLFARHHGGACILRIEDTDQTRFVEGAEENIIDISRWAGMEFDESPEKGGPHGPYRQSERTEIYRQYANELLAKDMAYRAFDTSEELDAMRERQKNAGIAAKYDRTVMRSEYTLGPDETKRLLDEGADYCIRLKVPISGEIRFNDIVRGEVIVNARDVDDQILLKSDGFPTYHLANVVDDHLMEISHVIRGEEWLP
;
A
#
# COMPACT_ATOMS: atom_id res chain seq x y z
N MET A 1 -1.85 -24.80 -2.90
CA MET A 1 -1.96 -23.82 -1.78
C MET A 1 -3.42 -23.71 -1.41
N SER A 2 -3.75 -23.62 -0.11
CA SER A 2 -5.12 -23.30 0.32
C SER A 2 -5.47 -21.87 -0.07
N VAL A 3 -6.74 -21.61 -0.39
CA VAL A 3 -7.20 -20.25 -0.70
C VAL A 3 -7.13 -19.40 0.56
N ARG A 4 -6.49 -18.23 0.47
CA ARG A 4 -6.44 -17.20 1.51
C ARG A 4 -6.75 -15.85 0.88
N VAL A 5 -7.77 -15.19 1.40
CA VAL A 5 -8.20 -13.86 0.96
C VAL A 5 -8.32 -12.93 2.17
N ARG A 6 -8.45 -11.65 1.92
CA ARG A 6 -8.64 -10.66 2.97
C ARG A 6 -9.68 -9.61 2.62
N PHE A 7 -10.45 -9.22 3.61
CA PHE A 7 -11.11 -7.93 3.64
C PHE A 7 -10.20 -6.96 4.41
N ALA A 8 -9.82 -5.86 3.77
CA ALA A 8 -8.80 -4.96 4.29
C ALA A 8 -9.28 -3.50 4.25
N PRO A 9 -10.26 -3.15 5.11
CA PRO A 9 -10.82 -1.80 5.16
C PRO A 9 -9.92 -0.84 5.94
N SER A 10 -9.95 0.45 5.53
CA SER A 10 -9.40 1.56 6.32
C SER A 10 -10.49 2.13 7.22
N PRO A 11 -10.24 2.36 8.54
CA PRO A 11 -11.22 2.88 9.50
C PRO A 11 -11.36 4.41 9.38
N THR A 12 -11.55 4.92 8.16
CA THR A 12 -11.71 6.35 7.83
C THR A 12 -13.16 6.79 7.74
N GLY A 13 -14.08 5.94 8.18
CA GLY A 13 -15.52 6.13 8.22
C GLY A 13 -16.25 4.82 8.47
N PHE A 14 -17.55 4.90 8.70
CA PHE A 14 -18.39 3.73 8.90
C PHE A 14 -18.52 2.90 7.61
N LEU A 15 -18.62 1.59 7.76
CA LEU A 15 -18.70 0.66 6.65
C LEU A 15 -19.99 0.87 5.84
N HIS A 16 -19.84 1.27 4.58
CA HIS A 16 -20.96 1.41 3.67
C HIS A 16 -21.19 0.14 2.84
N ILE A 17 -22.34 0.05 2.18
CA ILE A 17 -22.77 -1.14 1.42
C ILE A 17 -21.75 -1.59 0.36
N GLY A 18 -20.98 -0.69 -0.24
CA GLY A 18 -19.93 -1.02 -1.20
C GLY A 18 -18.77 -1.79 -0.55
N GLY A 19 -18.32 -1.35 0.64
CA GLY A 19 -17.31 -2.06 1.42
C GLY A 19 -17.82 -3.42 1.89
N LEU A 20 -19.06 -3.49 2.40
CA LEU A 20 -19.69 -4.74 2.81
C LEU A 20 -19.80 -5.74 1.64
N ARG A 21 -20.15 -5.27 0.44
CA ARG A 21 -20.17 -6.10 -0.77
C ARG A 21 -18.79 -6.70 -1.06
N THR A 22 -17.73 -5.90 -0.98
CA THR A 22 -16.36 -6.39 -1.18
C THR A 22 -15.97 -7.43 -0.12
N ALA A 23 -16.32 -7.20 1.14
CA ALA A 23 -16.14 -8.17 2.21
C ALA A 23 -16.85 -9.50 1.92
N LEU A 24 -18.11 -9.42 1.48
CA LEU A 24 -18.91 -10.59 1.15
C LEU A 24 -18.33 -11.41 -0.01
N TYR A 25 -17.83 -10.78 -1.06
CA TYR A 25 -17.15 -11.50 -2.16
C TYR A 25 -15.92 -12.26 -1.66
N ASN A 26 -15.08 -11.64 -0.85
CA ASN A 26 -13.92 -12.30 -0.24
C ASN A 26 -14.36 -13.48 0.63
N TYR A 27 -15.33 -13.25 1.50
CA TYR A 27 -15.83 -14.27 2.41
C TYR A 27 -16.42 -15.49 1.69
N LEU A 28 -17.32 -15.27 0.73
CA LEU A 28 -17.95 -16.34 -0.04
C LEU A 28 -16.92 -17.10 -0.91
N PHE A 29 -15.96 -16.41 -1.48
CA PHE A 29 -14.88 -17.04 -2.23
C PHE A 29 -14.04 -17.98 -1.34
N ALA A 30 -13.65 -17.52 -0.16
CA ALA A 30 -12.96 -18.36 0.80
C ALA A 30 -13.79 -19.59 1.19
N ARG A 31 -15.07 -19.40 1.56
CA ARG A 31 -15.95 -20.50 1.95
C ARG A 31 -16.19 -21.50 0.83
N HIS A 32 -16.39 -21.03 -0.40
CA HIS A 32 -16.57 -21.91 -1.57
C HIS A 32 -15.37 -22.82 -1.80
N HIS A 33 -14.16 -22.34 -1.54
CA HIS A 33 -12.92 -23.09 -1.75
C HIS A 33 -12.38 -23.77 -0.47
N GLY A 34 -13.10 -23.74 0.63
CA GLY A 34 -12.63 -24.28 1.92
C GLY A 34 -11.38 -23.57 2.45
N GLY A 35 -11.22 -22.29 2.10
CA GLY A 35 -10.07 -21.45 2.44
C GLY A 35 -10.33 -20.51 3.62
N ALA A 36 -9.38 -19.63 3.90
CA ALA A 36 -9.43 -18.65 4.98
C ALA A 36 -9.76 -17.24 4.49
N CYS A 37 -10.58 -16.51 5.26
CA CYS A 37 -10.86 -15.10 5.06
C CYS A 37 -10.36 -14.30 6.26
N ILE A 38 -9.48 -13.34 6.01
CA ILE A 38 -8.79 -12.53 7.01
C ILE A 38 -9.43 -11.13 7.06
N LEU A 39 -9.62 -10.58 8.25
CA LEU A 39 -9.89 -9.16 8.43
C LEU A 39 -8.59 -8.47 8.83
N ARG A 40 -8.12 -7.53 7.99
CA ARG A 40 -6.96 -6.67 8.26
C ARG A 40 -7.41 -5.21 8.28
N ILE A 41 -7.10 -4.49 9.33
CA ILE A 41 -7.41 -3.06 9.45
C ILE A 41 -6.24 -2.25 8.89
N GLU A 42 -6.54 -1.44 7.86
CA GLU A 42 -5.54 -0.57 7.20
C GLU A 42 -5.62 0.86 7.77
N ASP A 43 -5.05 1.04 8.96
CA ASP A 43 -5.10 2.25 9.79
C ASP A 43 -3.79 3.06 9.75
N THR A 44 -3.02 2.98 8.66
CA THR A 44 -1.76 3.73 8.50
C THR A 44 -1.96 5.23 8.33
N ASP A 45 -3.16 5.69 7.97
CA ASP A 45 -3.53 7.09 7.87
C ASP A 45 -4.23 7.56 9.14
N GLN A 46 -3.44 7.94 10.14
CA GLN A 46 -3.93 8.40 11.43
C GLN A 46 -4.67 9.75 11.35
N THR A 47 -4.47 10.53 10.28
CA THR A 47 -5.14 11.83 10.13
C THR A 47 -6.60 11.70 9.73
N ARG A 48 -6.98 10.58 9.13
CA ARG A 48 -8.36 10.27 8.72
C ARG A 48 -9.04 9.22 9.59
N PHE A 49 -8.42 8.85 10.70
CA PHE A 49 -9.01 7.91 11.64
C PHE A 49 -10.36 8.44 12.19
N VAL A 50 -11.37 7.59 12.22
CA VAL A 50 -12.69 7.88 12.79
C VAL A 50 -12.96 6.94 13.95
N GLU A 51 -13.18 7.52 15.12
CA GLU A 51 -13.50 6.76 16.33
C GLU A 51 -14.76 5.89 16.12
N GLY A 52 -14.71 4.63 16.56
CA GLY A 52 -15.79 3.67 16.39
C GLY A 52 -15.90 3.04 14.99
N ALA A 53 -15.06 3.44 14.03
CA ALA A 53 -15.14 2.90 12.67
C ALA A 53 -14.67 1.45 12.59
N GLU A 54 -13.66 1.06 13.37
CA GLU A 54 -13.20 -0.32 13.43
C GLU A 54 -14.27 -1.24 14.04
N GLU A 55 -14.84 -0.86 15.17
CA GLU A 55 -15.93 -1.57 15.82
C GLU A 55 -17.14 -1.73 14.89
N ASN A 56 -17.49 -0.66 14.16
CA ASN A 56 -18.56 -0.68 13.17
C ASN A 56 -18.27 -1.69 12.03
N ILE A 57 -17.04 -1.75 11.53
CA ILE A 57 -16.63 -2.74 10.51
C ILE A 57 -16.85 -4.17 11.03
N ILE A 58 -16.44 -4.43 12.27
CA ILE A 58 -16.56 -5.75 12.90
C ILE A 58 -18.04 -6.10 13.13
N ASP A 59 -18.83 -5.19 13.69
CA ASP A 59 -20.23 -5.41 14.00
C ASP A 59 -21.10 -5.61 12.77
N ILE A 60 -20.89 -4.82 11.71
CA ILE A 60 -21.60 -5.00 10.44
C ILE A 60 -21.20 -6.32 9.79
N SER A 61 -19.93 -6.70 9.84
CA SER A 61 -19.49 -8.01 9.33
C SER A 61 -20.16 -9.15 10.05
N ARG A 62 -20.24 -9.09 11.37
CA ARG A 62 -20.91 -10.09 12.22
C ARG A 62 -22.42 -10.12 11.96
N TRP A 63 -23.06 -8.96 11.85
CA TRP A 63 -24.49 -8.85 11.49
C TRP A 63 -24.78 -9.50 10.13
N ALA A 64 -23.85 -9.36 9.15
CA ALA A 64 -23.98 -9.98 7.84
C ALA A 64 -23.63 -11.49 7.83
N GLY A 65 -23.38 -12.11 8.98
CA GLY A 65 -23.03 -13.53 9.11
C GLY A 65 -21.62 -13.88 8.64
N MET A 66 -20.71 -12.91 8.54
CA MET A 66 -19.33 -13.15 8.17
C MET A 66 -18.46 -13.35 9.41
N GLU A 67 -17.93 -14.55 9.58
CA GLU A 67 -16.94 -14.89 10.62
C GLU A 67 -15.57 -15.03 9.96
N PHE A 68 -14.66 -14.10 10.27
CA PHE A 68 -13.28 -14.16 9.79
C PHE A 68 -12.50 -15.25 10.51
N ASP A 69 -11.57 -15.89 9.78
CA ASP A 69 -10.71 -16.94 10.35
C ASP A 69 -9.60 -16.32 11.20
N GLU A 70 -9.13 -15.15 10.79
CA GLU A 70 -8.10 -14.34 11.46
C GLU A 70 -8.54 -12.86 11.46
N SER A 71 -8.34 -12.16 12.57
CA SER A 71 -8.74 -10.75 12.72
C SER A 71 -8.01 -10.09 13.89
N PRO A 72 -8.13 -8.76 14.09
CA PRO A 72 -7.62 -8.08 15.28
C PRO A 72 -8.16 -8.63 16.59
N GLU A 73 -9.43 -9.08 16.63
CA GLU A 73 -10.04 -9.64 17.84
C GLU A 73 -9.67 -11.10 18.04
N LYS A 74 -9.70 -11.90 16.98
CA LYS A 74 -9.50 -13.35 17.05
C LYS A 74 -8.02 -13.74 17.11
N GLY A 75 -7.14 -12.88 16.61
CA GLY A 75 -5.74 -13.21 16.42
C GLY A 75 -5.53 -14.19 15.27
N GLY A 76 -4.36 -14.83 15.25
CA GLY A 76 -3.96 -15.82 14.25
C GLY A 76 -2.45 -15.85 14.07
N PRO A 77 -1.93 -16.76 13.20
CA PRO A 77 -0.49 -16.99 13.06
C PRO A 77 0.25 -15.85 12.35
N HIS A 78 -0.45 -14.95 11.64
CA HIS A 78 0.14 -13.89 10.84
C HIS A 78 -0.04 -12.49 11.46
N GLY A 79 -0.49 -12.42 12.73
CA GLY A 79 -0.69 -11.15 13.44
C GLY A 79 0.57 -10.30 13.59
N PRO A 80 0.38 -9.05 14.01
CA PRO A 80 -0.88 -8.35 14.28
C PRO A 80 -1.66 -8.03 13.00
N TYR A 81 -2.98 -7.78 13.13
CA TYR A 81 -3.88 -7.53 11.99
C TYR A 81 -4.31 -6.05 11.88
N ARG A 82 -3.68 -5.15 12.62
CA ARG A 82 -3.72 -3.70 12.42
C ARG A 82 -2.40 -3.25 11.83
N GLN A 83 -2.44 -2.47 10.77
CA GLN A 83 -1.21 -2.02 10.09
C GLN A 83 -0.39 -1.06 10.96
N SER A 84 -1.02 -0.25 11.80
CA SER A 84 -0.33 0.61 12.77
C SER A 84 0.57 -0.15 13.75
N GLU A 85 0.27 -1.41 14.02
CA GLU A 85 1.04 -2.29 14.90
C GLU A 85 2.22 -2.98 14.19
N ARG A 86 2.43 -2.74 12.88
CA ARG A 86 3.39 -3.44 12.01
C ARG A 86 4.47 -2.52 11.42
N THR A 87 4.62 -1.31 11.92
CA THR A 87 5.53 -0.27 11.37
C THR A 87 6.98 -0.74 11.22
N GLU A 88 7.50 -1.52 12.17
CA GLU A 88 8.87 -2.05 12.11
C GLU A 88 9.05 -3.06 10.96
N ILE A 89 8.03 -3.86 10.68
CA ILE A 89 8.04 -4.80 9.54
C ILE A 89 8.13 -4.01 8.23
N TYR A 90 7.33 -2.96 8.06
CA TYR A 90 7.37 -2.13 6.84
C TYR A 90 8.71 -1.42 6.66
N ARG A 91 9.29 -0.92 7.76
CA ARG A 91 10.62 -0.31 7.74
C ARG A 91 11.69 -1.31 7.29
N GLN A 92 11.63 -2.55 7.77
CA GLN A 92 12.55 -3.61 7.34
C GLN A 92 12.45 -3.84 5.83
N TYR A 93 11.23 -4.02 5.29
CA TYR A 93 11.04 -4.25 3.86
C TYR A 93 11.41 -3.04 2.99
N ALA A 94 11.15 -1.82 3.44
CA ALA A 94 11.62 -0.61 2.76
C ALA A 94 13.16 -0.56 2.68
N ASN A 95 13.85 -0.91 3.78
CA ASN A 95 15.31 -0.99 3.80
C ASN A 95 15.86 -2.13 2.92
N GLU A 96 15.16 -3.26 2.83
CA GLU A 96 15.54 -4.31 1.88
C GLU A 96 15.46 -3.83 0.42
N LEU A 97 14.42 -3.07 0.07
CA LEU A 97 14.29 -2.49 -1.28
C LEU A 97 15.39 -1.48 -1.56
N LEU A 98 15.78 -0.64 -0.59
CA LEU A 98 16.94 0.25 -0.71
C LEU A 98 18.23 -0.55 -0.95
N ALA A 99 18.48 -1.60 -0.17
CA ALA A 99 19.67 -2.44 -0.29
C ALA A 99 19.75 -3.18 -1.64
N LYS A 100 18.60 -3.47 -2.26
CA LYS A 100 18.48 -4.12 -3.58
C LYS A 100 18.45 -3.12 -4.74
N ASP A 101 18.63 -1.83 -4.50
CA ASP A 101 18.48 -0.75 -5.50
C ASP A 101 17.10 -0.75 -6.20
N MET A 102 16.06 -1.21 -5.47
CA MET A 102 14.66 -1.22 -5.94
C MET A 102 13.84 -0.07 -5.34
N ALA A 103 14.42 0.70 -4.46
CA ALA A 103 13.88 1.92 -3.88
C ALA A 103 15.01 2.94 -3.69
N TYR A 104 14.65 4.19 -3.41
CA TYR A 104 15.61 5.26 -3.17
C TYR A 104 15.03 6.31 -2.22
N ARG A 105 15.91 7.13 -1.61
CA ARG A 105 15.52 8.24 -0.75
C ARG A 105 15.28 9.50 -1.57
N ALA A 106 14.25 10.24 -1.18
CA ALA A 106 13.90 11.53 -1.74
C ALA A 106 13.71 12.56 -0.62
N PHE A 107 14.33 13.72 -0.78
CA PHE A 107 14.48 14.78 0.23
C PHE A 107 13.70 16.04 -0.14
N ASP A 108 12.74 15.92 -1.04
CA ASP A 108 11.95 17.06 -1.50
C ASP A 108 11.04 17.60 -0.40
N THR A 109 10.91 18.93 -0.36
CA THR A 109 9.91 19.59 0.46
C THR A 109 8.54 19.56 -0.21
N SER A 110 7.49 19.86 0.56
CA SER A 110 6.12 19.97 0.01
C SER A 110 6.02 21.02 -1.08
N GLU A 111 6.72 22.16 -0.89
CA GLU A 111 6.75 23.28 -1.84
C GLU A 111 7.43 22.89 -3.15
N GLU A 112 8.54 22.12 -3.08
CA GLU A 112 9.24 21.61 -4.27
C GLU A 112 8.36 20.65 -5.06
N LEU A 113 7.63 19.77 -4.36
CA LEU A 113 6.68 18.84 -4.97
C LEU A 113 5.49 19.57 -5.63
N ASP A 114 4.95 20.59 -4.99
CA ASP A 114 3.85 21.38 -5.53
C ASP A 114 4.31 22.19 -6.75
N ALA A 115 5.49 22.78 -6.71
CA ALA A 115 6.08 23.47 -7.85
C ALA A 115 6.34 22.52 -9.03
N MET A 116 6.75 21.28 -8.78
CA MET A 116 6.87 20.24 -9.80
C MET A 116 5.52 19.93 -10.45
N ARG A 117 4.49 19.67 -9.63
CA ARG A 117 3.12 19.35 -10.11
C ARG A 117 2.55 20.49 -10.97
N GLU A 118 2.77 21.73 -10.54
CA GLU A 118 2.27 22.89 -11.27
C GLU A 118 3.00 23.06 -12.62
N ARG A 119 4.31 22.87 -12.66
CA ARG A 119 5.07 22.88 -13.94
C ARG A 119 4.54 21.82 -14.91
N GLN A 120 4.33 20.59 -14.44
CA GLN A 120 3.81 19.49 -15.26
C GLN A 120 2.39 19.78 -15.76
N LYS A 121 1.54 20.29 -14.90
CA LYS A 121 0.16 20.72 -15.26
C LYS A 121 0.17 21.79 -16.35
N ASN A 122 1.03 22.81 -16.21
CA ASN A 122 1.15 23.89 -17.18
C ASN A 122 1.72 23.41 -18.54
N ALA A 123 2.51 22.35 -18.51
CA ALA A 123 3.04 21.68 -19.72
C ALA A 123 2.05 20.66 -20.32
N GLY A 124 0.88 20.43 -19.72
CA GLY A 124 -0.07 19.41 -20.17
C GLY A 124 0.40 17.96 -19.96
N ILE A 125 1.34 17.76 -19.05
CA ILE A 125 1.92 16.45 -18.72
C ILE A 125 1.24 15.91 -17.47
N ALA A 126 0.95 14.60 -17.42
CA ALA A 126 0.42 13.95 -16.24
C ALA A 126 1.41 14.11 -15.06
N ALA A 127 0.87 14.41 -13.88
CA ALA A 127 1.68 14.59 -12.68
C ALA A 127 2.39 13.28 -12.32
N LYS A 128 3.72 13.27 -12.40
CA LYS A 128 4.57 12.13 -12.10
C LYS A 128 5.86 12.60 -11.46
N TYR A 129 6.34 11.88 -10.44
CA TYR A 129 7.61 12.17 -9.82
C TYR A 129 8.78 11.88 -10.78
N ASP A 130 9.68 12.84 -10.91
CA ASP A 130 10.88 12.69 -11.76
C ASP A 130 12.14 12.63 -10.89
N ARG A 131 12.60 11.40 -10.61
CA ARG A 131 13.80 11.15 -9.81
C ARG A 131 15.09 11.77 -10.39
N THR A 132 15.09 12.17 -11.67
CA THR A 132 16.27 12.74 -12.31
C THR A 132 16.33 14.26 -12.21
N VAL A 133 15.26 14.89 -11.74
CA VAL A 133 15.14 16.35 -11.58
C VAL A 133 14.93 16.74 -10.12
N MET A 134 14.14 15.92 -9.40
CA MET A 134 13.79 16.17 -8.01
C MET A 134 14.93 15.80 -7.05
N ARG A 135 14.87 16.28 -5.80
CA ARG A 135 15.93 16.07 -4.78
C ARG A 135 15.97 14.62 -4.30
N SER A 136 16.44 13.74 -5.15
CA SER A 136 16.63 12.32 -4.88
C SER A 136 18.12 11.97 -4.72
N GLU A 137 18.41 10.76 -4.22
CA GLU A 137 19.79 10.23 -4.18
C GLU A 137 20.49 10.30 -5.53
N TYR A 138 19.73 10.28 -6.65
CA TYR A 138 20.29 10.34 -8.01
C TYR A 138 20.76 11.73 -8.41
N THR A 139 20.07 12.77 -7.97
CA THR A 139 20.43 14.17 -8.29
C THR A 139 21.40 14.75 -7.28
N LEU A 140 21.35 14.31 -6.04
CA LEU A 140 22.23 14.78 -4.95
C LEU A 140 23.61 14.11 -4.98
N GLY A 141 23.66 12.86 -5.40
CA GLY A 141 24.87 12.04 -5.33
C GLY A 141 25.21 11.55 -3.92
N PRO A 142 26.20 10.66 -3.79
CA PRO A 142 26.46 9.94 -2.53
C PRO A 142 26.93 10.83 -1.39
N ASP A 143 27.78 11.83 -1.66
CA ASP A 143 28.36 12.68 -0.60
C ASP A 143 27.29 13.59 0.03
N GLU A 144 26.46 14.23 -0.79
CA GLU A 144 25.39 15.09 -0.32
C GLU A 144 24.27 14.29 0.34
N THR A 145 23.92 13.13 -0.21
CA THR A 145 22.97 12.20 0.42
C THR A 145 23.45 11.80 1.81
N LYS A 146 24.74 11.43 1.93
CA LYS A 146 25.32 11.08 3.21
C LYS A 146 25.27 12.24 4.20
N ARG A 147 25.63 13.45 3.76
CA ARG A 147 25.59 14.66 4.59
C ARG A 147 24.19 14.90 5.15
N LEU A 148 23.16 14.84 4.30
CA LEU A 148 21.76 15.03 4.70
C LEU A 148 21.30 13.98 5.71
N LEU A 149 21.70 12.72 5.53
CA LEU A 149 21.39 11.66 6.49
C LEU A 149 22.09 11.86 7.83
N ASP A 150 23.36 12.25 7.82
CA ASP A 150 24.14 12.52 9.03
C ASP A 150 23.59 13.75 9.80
N GLU A 151 23.01 14.72 9.10
CA GLU A 151 22.33 15.89 9.67
C GLU A 151 20.90 15.60 10.15
N GLY A 152 20.38 14.40 9.88
CA GLY A 152 19.02 14.02 10.26
C GLY A 152 17.92 14.68 9.42
N ALA A 153 18.21 15.00 8.16
CA ALA A 153 17.23 15.59 7.26
C ALA A 153 16.06 14.60 7.00
N ASP A 154 14.85 15.13 6.94
CA ASP A 154 13.66 14.37 6.59
C ASP A 154 13.74 13.83 5.15
N TYR A 155 13.37 12.60 4.96
CA TYR A 155 13.26 11.97 3.64
C TYR A 155 12.11 10.97 3.59
N CYS A 156 11.61 10.71 2.40
CA CYS A 156 10.76 9.57 2.14
C CYS A 156 11.49 8.51 1.31
N ILE A 157 11.01 7.26 1.36
CA ILE A 157 11.51 6.19 0.50
C ILE A 157 10.50 5.99 -0.63
N ARG A 158 10.98 6.05 -1.88
CA ARG A 158 10.18 5.85 -3.10
C ARG A 158 10.55 4.57 -3.82
N LEU A 159 9.55 3.93 -4.42
CA LEU A 159 9.74 2.80 -5.32
C LEU A 159 10.55 3.25 -6.55
N LYS A 160 11.54 2.47 -6.94
CA LYS A 160 12.29 2.67 -8.18
C LYS A 160 11.63 1.91 -9.31
N VAL A 161 10.65 2.52 -9.95
CA VAL A 161 9.97 1.91 -11.10
C VAL A 161 10.93 1.85 -12.30
N PRO A 162 10.99 0.73 -13.06
CA PRO A 162 11.74 0.67 -14.31
C PRO A 162 11.31 1.76 -15.29
N ILE A 163 12.27 2.40 -15.97
CA ILE A 163 11.99 3.49 -16.92
C ILE A 163 11.36 3.01 -18.22
N SER A 164 11.39 1.72 -18.49
CA SER A 164 10.84 1.08 -19.69
C SER A 164 10.47 -0.38 -19.40
N GLY A 165 9.68 -0.96 -20.30
CA GLY A 165 9.22 -2.34 -20.20
C GLY A 165 7.73 -2.41 -19.84
N GLU A 166 7.25 -3.60 -19.69
CA GLU A 166 5.85 -3.90 -19.39
C GLU A 166 5.74 -4.69 -18.09
N ILE A 167 4.79 -4.31 -17.27
CA ILE A 167 4.37 -5.06 -16.09
C ILE A 167 3.17 -5.88 -16.51
N ARG A 168 3.28 -7.20 -16.40
CA ARG A 168 2.24 -8.13 -16.83
C ARG A 168 1.77 -8.97 -15.66
N PHE A 169 0.48 -9.14 -15.54
CA PHE A 169 -0.12 -10.10 -14.61
C PHE A 169 -1.41 -10.68 -15.23
N ASN A 170 -1.82 -11.81 -14.71
CA ASN A 170 -3.05 -12.47 -15.15
C ASN A 170 -4.15 -12.29 -14.10
N ASP A 171 -5.16 -11.50 -14.45
CA ASP A 171 -6.36 -11.34 -13.64
C ASP A 171 -7.35 -12.46 -13.96
N ILE A 172 -7.91 -13.12 -12.94
CA ILE A 172 -8.80 -14.27 -13.11
C ILE A 172 -10.08 -13.90 -13.87
N VAL A 173 -10.54 -12.66 -13.75
CA VAL A 173 -11.78 -12.18 -14.38
C VAL A 173 -11.50 -11.53 -15.73
N ARG A 174 -10.40 -10.76 -15.83
CA ARG A 174 -10.09 -9.92 -17.00
C ARG A 174 -9.07 -10.53 -17.95
N GLY A 175 -8.41 -11.62 -17.54
CA GLY A 175 -7.32 -12.21 -18.32
C GLY A 175 -6.01 -11.44 -18.17
N GLU A 176 -5.20 -11.42 -19.21
CA GLU A 176 -3.90 -10.74 -19.15
C GLU A 176 -4.08 -9.23 -19.09
N VAL A 177 -3.48 -8.62 -18.07
CA VAL A 177 -3.39 -7.16 -17.88
C VAL A 177 -1.95 -6.73 -18.11
N ILE A 178 -1.76 -5.73 -18.98
CA ILE A 178 -0.45 -5.20 -19.35
C ILE A 178 -0.43 -3.71 -19.02
N VAL A 179 0.56 -3.29 -18.23
CA VAL A 179 0.80 -1.90 -17.86
C VAL A 179 2.20 -1.51 -18.31
N ASN A 180 2.35 -0.39 -19.01
CA ASN A 180 3.66 0.10 -19.36
C ASN A 180 4.34 0.67 -18.10
N ALA A 181 5.56 0.26 -17.81
CA ALA A 181 6.30 0.73 -16.63
C ALA A 181 6.43 2.26 -16.60
N ARG A 182 6.53 2.91 -17.77
CA ARG A 182 6.57 4.38 -17.87
C ARG A 182 5.33 5.08 -17.34
N ASP A 183 4.18 4.39 -17.27
CA ASP A 183 2.91 4.96 -16.81
C ASP A 183 2.73 4.81 -15.29
N VAL A 184 3.60 4.04 -14.65
CA VAL A 184 3.61 3.86 -13.19
C VAL A 184 4.51 4.91 -12.55
N ASP A 185 4.02 5.59 -11.51
CA ASP A 185 4.79 6.58 -10.76
C ASP A 185 5.73 5.93 -9.73
N ASP A 186 6.81 6.62 -9.38
CA ASP A 186 7.67 6.27 -8.25
C ASP A 186 6.95 6.58 -6.92
N GLN A 187 6.04 5.70 -6.55
CA GLN A 187 5.19 5.87 -5.38
C GLN A 187 6.02 5.96 -4.09
N ILE A 188 5.59 6.80 -3.17
CA ILE A 188 6.15 6.79 -1.82
C ILE A 188 5.78 5.46 -1.17
N LEU A 189 6.77 4.76 -0.67
CA LEU A 189 6.62 3.52 0.10
C LEU A 189 6.58 3.81 1.60
N LEU A 190 7.57 4.58 2.09
CA LEU A 190 7.66 4.99 3.47
C LEU A 190 7.74 6.52 3.55
N LYS A 191 6.88 7.13 4.35
CA LYS A 191 6.83 8.56 4.58
C LYS A 191 7.96 9.02 5.52
N SER A 192 8.23 10.31 5.57
CA SER A 192 9.24 10.90 6.48
C SER A 192 8.90 10.71 7.96
N ASP A 193 7.62 10.58 8.30
CA ASP A 193 7.16 10.26 9.66
C ASP A 193 7.39 8.79 10.06
N GLY A 194 7.91 7.96 9.15
CA GLY A 194 8.17 6.54 9.36
C GLY A 194 6.97 5.63 9.14
N PHE A 195 5.80 6.17 8.79
CA PHE A 195 4.63 5.36 8.45
C PHE A 195 4.68 4.92 6.98
N PRO A 196 4.26 3.69 6.67
CA PRO A 196 4.15 3.22 5.30
C PRO A 196 2.98 3.93 4.60
N THR A 197 3.06 3.99 3.28
CA THR A 197 1.88 4.22 2.47
C THR A 197 1.16 2.91 2.21
N TYR A 198 -0.06 3.02 1.69
CA TYR A 198 -0.84 1.88 1.20
C TYR A 198 -0.01 0.98 0.25
N HIS A 199 0.80 1.57 -0.63
CA HIS A 199 1.58 0.85 -1.64
C HIS A 199 2.65 -0.09 -1.08
N LEU A 200 3.19 0.20 0.10
CA LEU A 200 4.10 -0.71 0.80
C LEU A 200 3.34 -1.67 1.71
N ALA A 201 2.48 -1.13 2.57
CA ALA A 201 1.85 -1.90 3.63
C ALA A 201 1.02 -3.06 3.09
N ASN A 202 0.20 -2.80 2.07
CA ASN A 202 -0.68 -3.84 1.53
C ASN A 202 0.10 -5.00 0.88
N VAL A 203 1.20 -4.70 0.16
CA VAL A 203 2.02 -5.71 -0.52
C VAL A 203 2.79 -6.56 0.48
N VAL A 204 3.39 -5.93 1.48
CA VAL A 204 4.12 -6.62 2.55
C VAL A 204 3.17 -7.54 3.33
N ASP A 205 2.00 -7.03 3.67
CA ASP A 205 1.03 -7.81 4.43
C ASP A 205 0.41 -8.94 3.63
N ASP A 206 0.06 -8.71 2.37
CA ASP A 206 -0.46 -9.78 1.51
C ASP A 206 0.58 -10.89 1.34
N HIS A 207 1.88 -10.55 1.25
CA HIS A 207 2.96 -11.53 1.23
C HIS A 207 3.08 -12.29 2.55
N LEU A 208 3.21 -11.59 3.68
CA LEU A 208 3.44 -12.19 5.00
C LEU A 208 2.22 -12.94 5.54
N MET A 209 1.02 -12.55 5.16
CA MET A 209 -0.22 -13.22 5.50
C MET A 209 -0.60 -14.33 4.51
N GLU A 210 0.30 -14.62 3.55
CA GLU A 210 0.14 -15.67 2.55
C GLU A 210 -1.15 -15.54 1.74
N ILE A 211 -1.56 -14.31 1.40
CA ILE A 211 -2.75 -14.06 0.60
C ILE A 211 -2.56 -14.61 -0.80
N SER A 212 -3.42 -15.54 -1.18
CA SER A 212 -3.35 -16.23 -2.47
C SER A 212 -4.16 -15.52 -3.57
N HIS A 213 -5.25 -14.84 -3.20
CA HIS A 213 -6.14 -14.14 -4.12
C HIS A 213 -6.52 -12.78 -3.56
N VAL A 214 -6.36 -11.75 -4.38
CA VAL A 214 -6.75 -10.37 -4.07
C VAL A 214 -8.04 -10.07 -4.82
N ILE A 215 -9.14 -9.88 -4.07
CA ILE A 215 -10.46 -9.53 -4.63
C ILE A 215 -10.77 -8.10 -4.21
N ARG A 216 -10.96 -7.20 -5.21
CA ARG A 216 -11.22 -5.78 -4.99
C ARG A 216 -11.92 -5.15 -6.20
N GLY A 217 -12.35 -3.90 -6.06
CA GLY A 217 -13.04 -3.19 -7.13
C GLY A 217 -12.15 -2.93 -8.36
N GLU A 218 -12.79 -2.76 -9.51
CA GLU A 218 -12.13 -2.53 -10.80
C GLU A 218 -11.32 -1.22 -10.83
N GLU A 219 -11.74 -0.23 -10.05
CA GLU A 219 -11.08 1.06 -9.89
C GLU A 219 -9.64 0.98 -9.37
N TRP A 220 -9.22 -0.20 -8.94
CA TRP A 220 -7.85 -0.46 -8.46
C TRP A 220 -6.93 -1.08 -9.53
N LEU A 221 -7.46 -1.33 -10.71
CA LEU A 221 -6.63 -1.69 -11.87
C LEU A 221 -6.07 -0.42 -12.50
N PRO A 222 -4.82 -0.44 -12.97
CA PRO A 222 -4.19 0.69 -13.67
C PRO A 222 -4.94 1.07 -14.94
#